data_deaa70c00097c4160d1aa4fdc2fe1d10
#
_entry.id   deaa70c00097c4160d1aa4fdc2fe1d10
#
_cell.length_a   1.000
_cell.length_b   1.000
_cell.length_c   1.000
_cell.angle_alpha   90.00
_cell.angle_beta   90.00
_cell.angle_gamma   90.00
#
_symmetry.space_group_name_H-M   'P 1'
#
loop_
_entity.id
_entity.type
_entity.pdbx_description
1 polymer ?
#
loop_
_entity_poly.entity_id
_entity_poly.type
_entity_poly.pdbx_seq_one_letter_code
_entity_poly.pdbx_strand_id
1 'polypeptide(L)'
;MKPAEAKRLAGLAGSQGDAWTAKSIQRLWAGMGTIYELKCGDQRIIAKVVKLPKRCDSIGDRRKAKSYECEAAFYSQGYATQLLDAGVVVPRPLHVEARSDGVTIVMSRLDGRPGAFDRRGTEAALSSLARLHACFWGPRADEAVAGGLQEQGTMWCVHESETSMSLLDGHFHAGTWTREPTSSRQCQQRAGRGG
;
A
#
# COMPACT_ATOMS: atom_id res chain seq x y z
N MET A 1 1.79 12.72 -18.92
CA MET A 1 1.20 13.96 -18.33
C MET A 1 1.73 15.16 -19.09
N LYS A 2 0.89 16.18 -19.31
CA LYS A 2 1.32 17.44 -19.96
C LYS A 2 2.06 18.34 -18.95
N PRO A 3 3.01 19.20 -19.38
CA PRO A 3 3.74 20.10 -18.48
C PRO A 3 2.84 21.00 -17.62
N ALA A 4 1.77 21.54 -18.20
CA ALA A 4 0.79 22.36 -17.46
C ALA A 4 0.15 21.62 -16.28
N GLU A 5 -0.15 20.33 -16.44
CA GLU A 5 -0.71 19.50 -15.37
C GLU A 5 0.36 19.17 -14.31
N ALA A 6 1.60 18.93 -14.72
CA ALA A 6 2.70 18.74 -13.80
C ALA A 6 2.92 20.00 -12.93
N LYS A 7 2.90 21.19 -13.54
CA LYS A 7 2.99 22.48 -12.83
C LYS A 7 1.80 22.65 -11.86
N ARG A 8 0.57 22.34 -12.28
CA ARG A 8 -0.62 22.42 -11.41
C ARG A 8 -0.46 21.55 -10.17
N LEU A 9 -0.08 20.27 -10.35
CA LEU A 9 0.07 19.34 -9.23
C LEU A 9 1.20 19.76 -8.30
N ALA A 10 2.31 20.24 -8.84
CA ALA A 10 3.41 20.77 -8.04
C ALA A 10 3.00 22.00 -7.23
N GLY A 11 2.23 22.91 -7.83
CA GLY A 11 1.69 24.09 -7.15
C GLY A 11 0.76 23.72 -5.99
N LEU A 12 -0.12 22.72 -6.18
CA LEU A 12 -0.98 22.19 -5.10
C LEU A 12 -0.18 21.58 -3.95
N ALA A 13 0.99 21.02 -4.25
CA ALA A 13 1.93 20.51 -3.26
C ALA A 13 2.82 21.59 -2.61
N GLY A 14 2.58 22.86 -2.87
CA GLY A 14 3.37 23.98 -2.35
C GLY A 14 4.75 24.14 -3.00
N SER A 15 5.02 23.44 -4.10
CA SER A 15 6.31 23.50 -4.79
C SER A 15 6.36 24.69 -5.76
N GLN A 16 7.50 25.38 -5.79
CA GLN A 16 7.71 26.57 -6.63
C GLN A 16 8.36 26.18 -7.97
N GLY A 17 8.19 27.05 -8.98
CA GLY A 17 8.84 26.92 -10.28
C GLY A 17 7.85 26.76 -11.43
N ASP A 18 8.32 27.09 -12.64
CA ASP A 18 7.49 27.12 -13.84
C ASP A 18 7.77 25.99 -14.84
N ALA A 19 9.01 25.46 -14.83
CA ALA A 19 9.48 24.49 -15.80
C ALA A 19 9.31 23.04 -15.34
N TRP A 20 8.13 22.70 -14.84
CA TRP A 20 7.83 21.34 -14.39
C TRP A 20 7.70 20.35 -15.55
N THR A 21 8.39 19.24 -15.45
CA THR A 21 8.31 18.10 -16.36
C THR A 21 7.78 16.88 -15.61
N ALA A 22 7.17 15.96 -16.34
CA ALA A 22 6.64 14.71 -15.78
C ALA A 22 7.17 13.51 -16.54
N LYS A 23 7.82 12.60 -15.84
CA LYS A 23 8.26 11.29 -16.35
C LYS A 23 7.38 10.20 -15.75
N SER A 24 6.76 9.37 -16.59
CA SER A 24 6.08 8.15 -16.11
C SER A 24 7.12 7.17 -15.60
N ILE A 25 6.97 6.73 -14.34
CA ILE A 25 7.87 5.76 -13.70
C ILE A 25 7.21 4.41 -13.51
N GLN A 26 5.87 4.37 -13.37
CA GLN A 26 5.14 3.11 -13.23
C GLN A 26 3.70 3.27 -13.73
N ARG A 27 3.20 2.27 -14.44
CA ARG A 27 1.77 2.09 -14.71
C ARG A 27 1.13 1.32 -13.56
N LEU A 28 -0.07 1.73 -13.17
CA LEU A 28 -0.85 1.02 -12.16
C LEU A 28 -1.57 -0.18 -12.76
N TRP A 29 -1.90 -1.14 -11.92
CA TRP A 29 -2.60 -2.36 -12.29
C TRP A 29 -3.91 -2.06 -13.02
N ALA A 30 -4.26 -2.94 -13.97
CA ALA A 30 -5.45 -2.83 -14.81
C ALA A 30 -5.58 -1.49 -15.56
N GLY A 31 -4.47 -0.75 -15.76
CA GLY A 31 -4.51 0.52 -16.46
C GLY A 31 -5.20 1.66 -15.69
N MET A 32 -5.48 1.47 -14.40
CA MET A 32 -6.20 2.44 -13.56
C MET A 32 -5.38 3.70 -13.24
N GLY A 33 -4.23 3.91 -13.85
CA GLY A 33 -3.47 5.14 -13.66
C GLY A 33 -1.98 4.99 -13.84
N THR A 34 -1.26 6.01 -13.37
CA THR A 34 0.19 6.11 -13.56
C THR A 34 0.82 6.87 -12.39
N ILE A 35 2.00 6.44 -11.99
CA ILE A 35 2.88 7.17 -11.10
C ILE A 35 3.87 7.96 -11.94
N TYR A 36 3.98 9.24 -11.64
CA TYR A 36 4.89 10.17 -12.32
C TYR A 36 5.93 10.71 -11.34
N GLU A 37 7.16 10.84 -11.78
CA GLU A 37 8.13 11.75 -11.17
C GLU A 37 7.96 13.12 -11.81
N LEU A 38 7.69 14.13 -11.00
CA LEU A 38 7.64 15.53 -11.41
C LEU A 38 8.96 16.18 -11.04
N LYS A 39 9.58 16.92 -11.99
CA LYS A 39 10.89 17.55 -11.80
C LYS A 39 10.87 19.00 -12.28
N CYS A 40 11.47 19.89 -11.45
CA CYS A 40 11.81 21.28 -11.81
C CYS A 40 13.13 21.65 -11.14
N GLY A 41 14.19 21.85 -11.93
CA GLY A 41 15.53 22.01 -11.39
C GLY A 41 15.95 20.80 -10.55
N ASP A 42 16.28 21.03 -9.28
CA ASP A 42 16.64 19.99 -8.32
C ASP A 42 15.43 19.44 -7.52
N GLN A 43 14.28 20.09 -7.61
CA GLN A 43 13.07 19.62 -6.95
C GLN A 43 12.52 18.37 -7.65
N ARG A 44 12.20 17.35 -6.85
CA ARG A 44 11.59 16.11 -7.32
C ARG A 44 10.50 15.67 -6.37
N ILE A 45 9.31 15.47 -6.90
CA ILE A 45 8.15 14.96 -6.18
C ILE A 45 7.48 13.84 -6.99
N ILE A 46 6.67 13.04 -6.33
CA ILE A 46 5.94 11.95 -6.95
C ILE A 46 4.46 12.32 -7.02
N ALA A 47 3.86 12.10 -8.18
CA ALA A 47 2.41 12.22 -8.36
C ALA A 47 1.84 10.87 -8.80
N LYS A 48 1.00 10.27 -7.95
CA LYS A 48 0.20 9.10 -8.28
C LYS A 48 -1.16 9.57 -8.75
N VAL A 49 -1.48 9.33 -10.01
CA VAL A 49 -2.74 9.72 -10.64
C VAL A 49 -3.53 8.47 -10.97
N VAL A 50 -4.62 8.25 -10.26
CA VAL A 50 -5.54 7.13 -10.43
C VAL A 50 -6.78 7.62 -11.16
N LYS A 51 -7.26 6.83 -12.10
CA LYS A 51 -8.55 7.02 -12.78
C LYS A 51 -9.40 5.80 -12.50
N LEU A 52 -10.50 6.01 -11.80
CA LEU A 52 -11.45 4.94 -11.53
C LEU A 52 -12.34 4.71 -12.76
N PRO A 53 -12.69 3.46 -13.07
CA PRO A 53 -13.64 3.17 -14.13
C PRO A 53 -15.02 3.73 -13.74
N LYS A 54 -15.78 4.18 -14.73
CA LYS A 54 -17.15 4.69 -14.52
C LYS A 54 -18.10 3.62 -13.95
N ARG A 55 -17.78 2.35 -14.17
CA ARG A 55 -18.50 1.18 -13.68
C ARG A 55 -17.50 0.18 -13.13
N CYS A 56 -17.78 -0.32 -11.94
CA CYS A 56 -17.02 -1.40 -11.28
C CYS A 56 -17.88 -2.65 -11.30
N ASP A 57 -17.95 -3.31 -12.47
CA ASP A 57 -18.86 -4.42 -12.67
C ASP A 57 -18.34 -5.72 -12.00
N SER A 58 -17.04 -5.91 -11.98
CA SER A 58 -16.42 -7.05 -11.30
C SER A 58 -16.11 -6.78 -9.83
N ILE A 59 -16.07 -7.85 -9.01
CA ILE A 59 -15.59 -7.81 -7.63
C ILE A 59 -14.15 -7.26 -7.59
N GLY A 60 -13.30 -7.70 -8.53
CA GLY A 60 -11.92 -7.24 -8.62
C GLY A 60 -11.80 -5.73 -8.86
N ASP A 61 -12.69 -5.13 -9.68
CA ASP A 61 -12.66 -3.68 -9.94
C ASP A 61 -13.14 -2.88 -8.72
N ARG A 62 -14.18 -3.36 -8.03
CA ARG A 62 -14.65 -2.74 -6.77
C ARG A 62 -13.56 -2.75 -5.70
N ARG A 63 -12.83 -3.87 -5.55
CA ARG A 63 -11.72 -3.99 -4.60
C ARG A 63 -10.57 -3.04 -4.94
N LYS A 64 -10.20 -2.95 -6.23
CA LYS A 64 -9.17 -2.02 -6.68
C LYS A 64 -9.57 -0.57 -6.42
N ALA A 65 -10.82 -0.20 -6.74
CA ALA A 65 -11.34 1.13 -6.45
C ALA A 65 -11.25 1.41 -4.94
N LYS A 66 -11.74 0.48 -4.10
CA LYS A 66 -11.68 0.60 -2.65
C LYS A 66 -10.24 0.73 -2.12
N SER A 67 -9.28 0.00 -2.68
CA SER A 67 -7.87 0.12 -2.27
C SER A 67 -7.30 1.52 -2.51
N TYR A 68 -7.70 2.20 -3.58
CA TYR A 68 -7.29 3.58 -3.85
C TYR A 68 -7.98 4.59 -2.95
N GLU A 69 -9.23 4.34 -2.55
CA GLU A 69 -9.92 5.14 -1.53
C GLU A 69 -9.21 5.02 -0.17
N CYS A 70 -8.86 3.79 0.24
CA CYS A 70 -8.09 3.55 1.46
C CYS A 70 -6.71 4.23 1.41
N GLU A 71 -6.03 4.18 0.28
CA GLU A 71 -4.75 4.87 0.11
C GLU A 71 -4.92 6.40 0.21
N ALA A 72 -5.98 6.95 -0.37
CA ALA A 72 -6.30 8.37 -0.21
C ALA A 72 -6.58 8.73 1.25
N ALA A 73 -7.37 7.92 1.96
CA ALA A 73 -7.64 8.09 3.38
C ALA A 73 -6.35 8.00 4.21
N PHE A 74 -5.47 7.03 3.94
CA PHE A 74 -4.18 6.88 4.63
C PHE A 74 -3.34 8.16 4.60
N TYR A 75 -3.28 8.84 3.46
CA TYR A 75 -2.51 10.06 3.33
C TYR A 75 -3.26 11.30 3.81
N SER A 76 -4.58 11.40 3.59
CA SER A 76 -5.37 12.60 3.95
C SER A 76 -5.74 12.68 5.42
N GLN A 77 -5.91 11.53 6.11
CA GLN A 77 -6.24 11.47 7.53
C GLN A 77 -5.00 11.57 8.45
N GLY A 78 -3.82 11.77 7.88
CA GLY A 78 -2.59 11.96 8.66
C GLY A 78 -1.90 10.69 9.13
N TYR A 79 -2.34 9.48 8.73
CA TYR A 79 -1.71 8.22 9.15
C TYR A 79 -0.26 8.11 8.67
N ALA A 80 0.03 8.61 7.47
CA ALA A 80 1.41 8.67 6.97
C ALA A 80 2.29 9.59 7.85
N THR A 81 1.75 10.70 8.34
CA THR A 81 2.47 11.61 9.25
C THR A 81 2.74 10.93 10.59
N GLN A 82 1.76 10.24 11.17
CA GLN A 82 1.94 9.47 12.41
C GLN A 82 3.06 8.42 12.26
N LEU A 83 3.14 7.75 11.12
CA LEU A 83 4.22 6.79 10.84
C LEU A 83 5.58 7.46 10.72
N LEU A 84 5.67 8.62 10.07
CA LEU A 84 6.90 9.40 9.97
C LEU A 84 7.39 9.82 11.36
N ASP A 85 6.49 10.29 12.23
CA ASP A 85 6.78 10.68 13.60
C ASP A 85 7.25 9.48 14.45
N ALA A 86 6.75 8.28 14.14
CA ALA A 86 7.20 7.02 14.75
C ALA A 86 8.50 6.46 14.14
N GLY A 87 9.13 7.19 13.21
CA GLY A 87 10.37 6.79 12.57
C GLY A 87 10.21 5.69 11.52
N VAL A 88 9.00 5.50 10.97
CA VAL A 88 8.74 4.64 9.81
C VAL A 88 8.88 5.46 8.54
N VAL A 89 9.74 5.00 7.62
CA VAL A 89 9.97 5.72 6.36
C VAL A 89 8.83 5.44 5.39
N VAL A 90 7.99 6.43 5.18
CA VAL A 90 6.92 6.45 4.18
C VAL A 90 6.98 7.77 3.39
N PRO A 91 6.42 7.84 2.17
CA PRO A 91 6.33 9.12 1.47
C PRO A 91 5.54 10.14 2.28
N ARG A 92 6.09 11.34 2.43
CA ARG A 92 5.35 12.44 3.06
C ARG A 92 4.26 12.92 2.11
N PRO A 93 2.97 12.99 2.54
CA PRO A 93 1.92 13.57 1.73
C PRO A 93 2.15 15.08 1.56
N LEU A 94 2.01 15.55 0.33
CA LEU A 94 2.07 16.97 -0.02
C LEU A 94 0.70 17.48 -0.46
N HIS A 95 -0.07 16.67 -1.17
CA HIS A 95 -1.44 16.96 -1.57
C HIS A 95 -2.20 15.68 -1.86
N VAL A 96 -3.45 15.62 -1.44
CA VAL A 96 -4.36 14.51 -1.75
C VAL A 96 -5.67 15.08 -2.27
N GLU A 97 -6.10 14.59 -3.41
CA GLU A 97 -7.37 14.94 -4.04
C GLU A 97 -8.11 13.64 -4.38
N ALA A 98 -9.24 13.41 -3.71
CA ALA A 98 -10.13 12.29 -3.99
C ALA A 98 -11.41 12.81 -4.64
N ARG A 99 -11.75 12.25 -5.80
CA ARG A 99 -12.95 12.54 -6.58
C ARG A 99 -13.68 11.26 -6.91
N SER A 100 -14.92 11.37 -7.36
CA SER A 100 -15.71 10.20 -7.78
C SER A 100 -15.13 9.44 -8.98
N ASP A 101 -14.30 10.09 -9.80
CA ASP A 101 -13.67 9.51 -10.99
C ASP A 101 -12.18 9.19 -10.81
N GLY A 102 -11.60 9.42 -9.62
CA GLY A 102 -10.21 9.10 -9.38
C GLY A 102 -9.60 9.69 -8.13
N VAL A 103 -8.34 9.34 -7.93
CA VAL A 103 -7.53 9.82 -6.81
C VAL A 103 -6.21 10.37 -7.33
N THR A 104 -5.80 11.53 -6.83
CA THR A 104 -4.48 12.08 -7.07
C THR A 104 -3.77 12.29 -5.74
N ILE A 105 -2.59 11.69 -5.60
CA ILE A 105 -1.75 11.84 -4.41
C ILE A 105 -0.42 12.42 -4.86
N VAL A 106 -0.06 13.58 -4.34
CA VAL A 106 1.29 14.15 -4.51
C VAL A 106 2.04 13.96 -3.20
N MET A 107 3.24 13.42 -3.32
CA MET A 107 4.04 13.02 -2.15
C MET A 107 5.52 13.25 -2.39
N SER A 108 6.30 13.26 -1.32
CA SER A 108 7.75 13.32 -1.40
C SER A 108 8.30 12.10 -2.13
N ARG A 109 9.41 12.31 -2.86
CA ARG A 109 10.18 11.20 -3.41
C ARG A 109 10.96 10.53 -2.29
N LEU A 110 10.92 9.20 -2.25
CA LEU A 110 11.82 8.41 -1.41
C LEU A 110 13.08 8.09 -2.19
N ASP A 111 14.22 8.23 -1.56
CA ASP A 111 15.48 7.74 -2.07
C ASP A 111 15.65 6.27 -1.68
N GLY A 112 16.01 5.45 -2.64
CA GLY A 112 16.18 4.02 -2.43
C GLY A 112 16.56 3.31 -3.72
N ARG A 113 16.98 2.07 -3.60
CA ARG A 113 17.27 1.19 -4.73
C ARG A 113 16.26 0.06 -4.75
N PRO A 114 15.56 -0.18 -5.87
CA PRO A 114 14.76 -1.38 -6.01
C PRO A 114 15.67 -2.60 -6.08
N GLY A 115 15.25 -3.71 -5.51
CA GLY A 115 16.01 -4.95 -5.53
C GLY A 115 15.55 -5.95 -4.49
N ALA A 116 16.18 -7.11 -4.48
CA ALA A 116 16.01 -8.10 -3.43
C ALA A 116 16.68 -7.63 -2.13
N PHE A 117 16.06 -7.93 -1.01
CA PHE A 117 16.67 -7.68 0.30
C PHE A 117 17.74 -8.72 0.61
N ASP A 118 18.89 -8.25 1.03
CA ASP A 118 19.83 -9.05 1.80
C ASP A 118 19.31 -9.21 3.25
N ARG A 119 20.07 -9.90 4.09
CA ARG A 119 19.71 -10.10 5.51
C ARG A 119 19.45 -8.76 6.22
N ARG A 120 20.32 -7.77 6.03
CA ARG A 120 20.21 -6.45 6.67
C ARG A 120 18.97 -5.70 6.18
N GLY A 121 18.70 -5.74 4.87
CA GLY A 121 17.50 -5.16 4.27
C GLY A 121 16.22 -5.82 4.76
N THR A 122 16.25 -7.15 4.94
CA THR A 122 15.12 -7.92 5.52
C THR A 122 14.86 -7.50 6.96
N GLU A 123 15.89 -7.43 7.80
CA GLU A 123 15.77 -6.99 9.19
C GLU A 123 15.23 -5.55 9.30
N ALA A 124 15.68 -4.66 8.42
CA ALA A 124 15.18 -3.28 8.37
C ALA A 124 13.70 -3.23 7.95
N ALA A 125 13.29 -4.02 6.96
CA ALA A 125 11.90 -4.11 6.52
C ALA A 125 10.99 -4.67 7.62
N LEU A 126 11.40 -5.74 8.29
CA LEU A 126 10.64 -6.31 9.42
C LEU A 126 10.53 -5.34 10.60
N SER A 127 11.60 -4.60 10.90
CA SER A 127 11.58 -3.56 11.94
C SER A 127 10.61 -2.43 11.58
N SER A 128 10.56 -2.02 10.31
CA SER A 128 9.61 -1.01 9.83
C SER A 128 8.17 -1.50 9.93
N LEU A 129 7.91 -2.75 9.54
CA LEU A 129 6.58 -3.37 9.69
C LEU A 129 6.15 -3.48 11.15
N ALA A 130 7.05 -3.88 12.05
CA ALA A 130 6.75 -3.97 13.48
C ALA A 130 6.37 -2.60 14.05
N ARG A 131 7.08 -1.52 13.67
CA ARG A 131 6.74 -0.16 14.07
C ARG A 131 5.39 0.29 13.51
N LEU A 132 5.12 -0.01 12.23
CA LEU A 132 3.83 0.28 11.60
C LEU A 132 2.70 -0.41 12.37
N HIS A 133 2.84 -1.71 12.67
CA HIS A 133 1.84 -2.44 13.44
C HIS A 133 1.67 -1.86 14.85
N ALA A 134 2.75 -1.48 15.52
CA ALA A 134 2.68 -0.87 16.84
C ALA A 134 1.94 0.48 16.83
N CYS A 135 2.08 1.28 15.75
CA CYS A 135 1.35 2.55 15.61
C CYS A 135 -0.17 2.36 15.55
N PHE A 136 -0.63 1.24 14.95
CA PHE A 136 -2.06 0.96 14.73
C PHE A 136 -2.56 -0.24 15.53
N TRP A 137 -1.96 -0.52 16.69
CA TRP A 137 -2.38 -1.63 17.55
C TRP A 137 -3.55 -1.26 18.45
N GLY A 138 -4.46 -2.22 18.68
CA GLY A 138 -5.60 -2.06 19.58
C GLY A 138 -6.60 -0.99 19.11
N PRO A 139 -7.10 -0.11 19.98
CA PRO A 139 -8.14 0.88 19.65
C PRO A 139 -7.77 1.81 18.48
N ARG A 140 -6.49 2.02 18.21
CA ARG A 140 -6.03 2.81 17.06
C ARG A 140 -6.34 2.14 15.71
N ALA A 141 -6.45 0.81 15.69
CA ALA A 141 -6.89 0.11 14.50
C ALA A 141 -8.36 0.43 14.18
N ASP A 142 -9.22 0.45 15.20
CA ASP A 142 -10.65 0.79 15.05
C ASP A 142 -10.83 2.25 14.59
N GLU A 143 -10.04 3.17 15.16
CA GLU A 143 -10.00 4.57 14.71
C GLU A 143 -9.56 4.70 13.25
N ALA A 144 -8.57 3.93 12.82
CA ALA A 144 -8.09 3.93 11.45
C ALA A 144 -9.14 3.37 10.47
N VAL A 145 -9.87 2.33 10.87
CA VAL A 145 -11.01 1.80 10.09
C VAL A 145 -12.12 2.84 9.99
N ALA A 146 -12.51 3.47 11.09
CA ALA A 146 -13.49 4.55 11.11
C ALA A 146 -13.05 5.75 10.24
N GLY A 147 -11.75 5.99 10.13
CA GLY A 147 -11.13 7.02 9.28
C GLY A 147 -10.98 6.61 7.80
N GLY A 148 -11.55 5.49 7.38
CA GLY A 148 -11.66 5.08 5.98
C GLY A 148 -10.68 4.00 5.52
N LEU A 149 -9.85 3.45 6.43
CA LEU A 149 -9.09 2.25 6.12
C LEU A 149 -9.99 1.00 6.16
N GLN A 150 -9.48 -0.12 5.68
CA GLN A 150 -10.19 -1.39 5.73
C GLN A 150 -9.76 -2.18 6.97
N GLU A 151 -10.71 -2.88 7.59
CA GLU A 151 -10.45 -3.81 8.68
C GLU A 151 -9.51 -4.94 8.24
N GLN A 152 -9.64 -5.40 7.01
CA GLN A 152 -8.79 -6.42 6.43
C GLN A 152 -7.69 -5.79 5.59
N GLY A 153 -6.44 -6.06 5.93
CA GLY A 153 -5.25 -5.40 5.36
C GLY A 153 -4.85 -5.83 3.96
N THR A 154 -5.59 -6.71 3.27
CA THR A 154 -5.23 -7.19 1.95
C THR A 154 -6.47 -7.54 1.12
N MET A 155 -6.31 -7.53 -0.21
CA MET A 155 -7.33 -8.05 -1.12
C MET A 155 -7.47 -9.59 -1.04
N TRP A 156 -6.56 -10.26 -0.37
CA TRP A 156 -6.49 -11.71 -0.21
C TRP A 156 -6.92 -12.08 1.21
N CYS A 157 -8.21 -12.12 1.46
CA CYS A 157 -8.72 -12.68 2.70
C CYS A 157 -9.22 -14.12 2.48
N VAL A 158 -9.20 -14.93 3.53
CA VAL A 158 -9.58 -16.37 3.47
C VAL A 158 -10.97 -16.57 2.88
N HIS A 159 -11.90 -15.68 3.20
CA HIS A 159 -13.29 -15.74 2.70
C HIS A 159 -13.45 -15.52 1.19
N GLU A 160 -12.45 -14.90 0.58
CA GLU A 160 -12.48 -14.55 -0.84
C GLU A 160 -11.56 -15.44 -1.67
N SER A 161 -10.62 -16.14 -1.04
CA SER A 161 -9.75 -17.10 -1.71
C SER A 161 -10.52 -18.32 -2.19
N GLU A 162 -11.58 -18.75 -1.50
CA GLU A 162 -12.42 -19.87 -1.93
C GLU A 162 -13.14 -19.57 -3.25
N THR A 163 -13.66 -18.35 -3.41
CA THR A 163 -14.28 -17.93 -4.69
C THR A 163 -13.26 -17.62 -5.77
N SER A 164 -12.07 -17.14 -5.41
CA SER A 164 -11.00 -16.83 -6.37
C SER A 164 -10.20 -18.07 -6.75
N MET A 165 -10.05 -19.04 -5.87
CA MET A 165 -9.39 -20.33 -6.18
C MET A 165 -10.18 -21.14 -7.22
N SER A 166 -11.50 -21.11 -7.19
CA SER A 166 -12.32 -21.75 -8.20
C SER A 166 -12.16 -21.16 -9.60
N LEU A 167 -11.67 -19.91 -9.72
CA LEU A 167 -11.37 -19.25 -10.98
C LEU A 167 -9.91 -19.43 -11.42
N LEU A 168 -9.02 -19.86 -10.51
CA LEU A 168 -7.60 -20.09 -10.78
C LEU A 168 -7.26 -21.57 -11.04
N ASP A 169 -8.17 -22.49 -10.80
CA ASP A 169 -8.00 -23.93 -11.03
C ASP A 169 -7.73 -24.30 -12.52
N GLY A 170 -7.75 -23.31 -13.42
CA GLY A 170 -7.34 -23.49 -14.81
C GLY A 170 -5.87 -23.18 -15.12
N HIS A 171 -5.10 -22.54 -14.21
CA HIS A 171 -3.76 -22.01 -14.60
C HIS A 171 -2.64 -22.14 -13.55
N PHE A 172 -2.88 -22.69 -12.39
CA PHE A 172 -1.82 -22.98 -11.41
C PHE A 172 -1.93 -24.43 -10.93
N HIS A 173 -0.95 -25.24 -11.29
CA HIS A 173 -0.65 -26.46 -10.52
C HIS A 173 -0.23 -25.99 -9.11
N ALA A 174 -1.16 -26.11 -8.18
CA ALA A 174 -0.89 -25.89 -6.77
C ALA A 174 0.15 -26.90 -6.29
N GLY A 175 1.36 -26.43 -6.07
CA GLY A 175 2.29 -27.15 -5.22
C GLY A 175 1.59 -27.31 -3.87
N THR A 176 1.28 -28.56 -3.52
CA THR A 176 0.61 -28.90 -2.27
C THR A 176 1.49 -28.47 -1.10
N TRP A 177 1.12 -27.37 -0.47
CA TRP A 177 1.56 -27.08 0.90
C TRP A 177 0.72 -27.96 1.83
N THR A 178 1.13 -29.23 1.98
CA THR A 178 0.60 -30.07 3.05
C THR A 178 1.12 -29.50 4.36
N ARG A 179 0.23 -28.85 5.10
CA ARG A 179 0.43 -28.59 6.53
C ARG A 179 0.53 -29.96 7.19
N GLU A 180 1.73 -30.40 7.57
CA GLU A 180 1.83 -31.54 8.47
C GLU A 180 1.08 -31.20 9.76
N PRO A 181 0.15 -32.05 10.19
CA PRO A 181 -0.49 -31.85 11.47
C PRO A 181 0.59 -32.01 12.54
N THR A 182 1.00 -30.89 13.15
CA THR A 182 1.80 -30.92 14.37
C THR A 182 1.00 -31.71 15.41
N SER A 183 1.39 -32.97 15.59
CA SER A 183 0.78 -33.83 16.60
C SER A 183 1.03 -33.23 17.98
N SER A 184 -0.03 -32.75 18.58
CA SER A 184 -0.10 -32.22 19.95
C SER A 184 0.14 -33.28 21.03
N ARG A 185 0.79 -34.41 20.71
CA ARG A 185 1.03 -35.52 21.65
C ARG A 185 2.44 -35.62 22.22
N GLN A 186 3.35 -34.71 21.92
CA GLN A 186 4.72 -34.79 22.46
C GLN A 186 5.02 -33.83 23.61
N CYS A 187 4.08 -33.01 24.06
CA CYS A 187 4.31 -32.08 25.18
C CYS A 187 3.85 -32.61 26.55
N GLN A 188 3.18 -33.77 26.63
CA GLN A 188 2.68 -34.31 27.91
C GLN A 188 3.50 -35.43 28.53
N GLN A 189 4.62 -35.91 27.91
CA GLN A 189 5.42 -37.04 28.45
C GLN A 189 6.75 -36.63 29.12
N ARG A 190 7.00 -35.33 29.37
CA ARG A 190 8.23 -34.92 30.10
C ARG A 190 7.99 -34.39 31.51
N ALA A 191 6.77 -34.42 32.04
CA ALA A 191 6.48 -33.94 33.40
C ALA A 191 6.27 -35.10 34.42
N GLY A 192 6.73 -36.32 34.14
CA GLY A 192 6.43 -37.46 35.00
C GLY A 192 7.60 -38.42 35.21
N ARG A 193 8.84 -37.94 35.41
CA ARG A 193 9.94 -38.73 36.00
C ARG A 193 10.90 -37.84 36.75
N GLY A 194 10.66 -37.66 38.01
CA GLY A 194 11.51 -36.99 38.98
C GLY A 194 10.90 -37.17 40.36
N GLY A 195 11.04 -38.34 40.87
CA GLY A 195 10.83 -38.70 42.25
C GLY A 195 11.90 -39.66 42.63
#